data_aae58a8309f182920ed8adb93138dd91
#
_entry.id   aae58a8309f182920ed8adb93138dd91
#
_cell.length_a   1.000
_cell.length_b   1.000
_cell.length_c   1.000
_cell.angle_alpha   90.00
_cell.angle_beta   90.00
_cell.angle_gamma   90.00
#
_symmetry.space_group_name_H-M   'P 1'
#
loop_
_entity.id
_entity.type
_entity.pdbx_description
1 polymer ?
#
loop_
_entity_poly.entity_id
_entity_poly.type
_entity_poly.pdbx_seq_one_letter_code
_entity_poly.pdbx_strand_id
1 'polypeptide(L)'
;MPKNTLKLGIIGGALDSAVGRTHHVAAQMDGRFRIVAGCFSPNAENNLATAKALDVPEARTYGDWRNFLSAERDQIDAVLLLTPTPLHAKMAVEALELKIPVISEKALAISSAEAETIRAARDKNNGFVAVTYNYTGYPMVRELREIIRDGRLGRLTHVAAEMPQEGFLRLVGIDNRKPLPQAWRLKDHFIPTVSLDLGVHLHHLIWFLTGERPQEVSAMQQSQGHFEGIVDNIQCLATYSGDLPVQMWYGKTALGYANGLRIRIFGTEGSAEWVQMNPEFLVLNDNRGNASLTGRSANGLKICNQERYTRFKAGHPAGFIEAFANYYCDIADWLMDFRSGKKYAHEMVAGVEIAHEGIRTMEAISASSRTNQWTPLVKKTQPTTES
;
A
#
# COMPACT_ATOMS: atom_id res chain seq x y z
N MET A 1 27.65 4.44 -9.84
CA MET A 1 26.48 3.64 -9.43
C MET A 1 26.77 3.04 -8.07
N PRO A 2 25.81 2.99 -7.15
CA PRO A 2 26.04 2.29 -5.88
C PRO A 2 26.47 0.85 -6.16
N LYS A 3 27.42 0.32 -5.38
CA LYS A 3 28.03 -1.01 -5.58
C LYS A 3 27.05 -2.21 -5.55
N ASN A 4 25.75 -2.00 -5.25
CA ASN A 4 24.76 -3.06 -4.99
C ASN A 4 23.39 -2.73 -5.61
N THR A 5 23.33 -2.41 -6.91
CA THR A 5 22.05 -2.24 -7.63
C THR A 5 21.44 -3.60 -7.90
N LEU A 6 20.21 -3.82 -7.41
CA LEU A 6 19.44 -5.06 -7.58
C LEU A 6 18.79 -5.11 -8.96
N LYS A 7 18.81 -6.29 -9.59
CA LYS A 7 18.19 -6.55 -10.89
C LYS A 7 16.71 -6.87 -10.71
N LEU A 8 15.85 -6.07 -11.29
CA LEU A 8 14.39 -6.18 -11.18
C LEU A 8 13.79 -6.68 -12.48
N GLY A 9 13.03 -7.78 -12.41
CA GLY A 9 12.16 -8.22 -13.48
C GLY A 9 10.74 -7.74 -13.23
N ILE A 10 9.93 -7.49 -14.26
CA ILE A 10 8.56 -6.96 -14.11
C ILE A 10 7.56 -7.82 -14.84
N ILE A 11 6.40 -8.10 -14.20
CA ILE A 11 5.22 -8.67 -14.84
C ILE A 11 4.08 -7.64 -14.79
N GLY A 12 3.55 -7.24 -15.93
CA GLY A 12 2.55 -6.18 -16.05
C GLY A 12 3.17 -4.78 -16.09
N GLY A 13 2.37 -3.76 -15.83
CA GLY A 13 2.83 -2.38 -15.70
C GLY A 13 3.34 -1.75 -17.00
N ALA A 14 2.73 -2.06 -18.16
CA ALA A 14 3.09 -1.44 -19.43
C ALA A 14 2.92 0.09 -19.44
N LEU A 15 3.38 0.77 -20.50
CA LEU A 15 3.39 2.24 -20.60
C LEU A 15 2.01 2.89 -20.49
N ASP A 16 0.94 2.17 -20.86
CA ASP A 16 -0.45 2.60 -20.70
C ASP A 16 -1.00 2.42 -19.28
N SER A 17 -0.23 1.75 -18.40
CA SER A 17 -0.57 1.60 -17.00
C SER A 17 -0.12 2.83 -16.20
N ALA A 18 -1.07 3.51 -15.54
CA ALA A 18 -0.74 4.66 -14.69
C ALA A 18 0.21 4.27 -13.54
N VAL A 19 -0.05 3.14 -12.89
CA VAL A 19 0.80 2.65 -11.79
C VAL A 19 2.15 2.14 -12.29
N GLY A 20 2.20 1.51 -13.48
CA GLY A 20 3.43 1.02 -14.09
C GLY A 20 4.47 2.12 -14.22
N ARG A 21 4.12 3.26 -14.83
CA ARG A 21 5.03 4.41 -14.96
C ARG A 21 5.59 4.89 -13.63
N THR A 22 4.75 4.93 -12.59
CA THR A 22 5.19 5.34 -11.26
C THR A 22 6.24 4.39 -10.70
N HIS A 23 6.02 3.08 -10.81
CA HIS A 23 6.98 2.08 -10.35
C HIS A 23 8.28 2.09 -11.14
N HIS A 24 8.20 2.25 -12.48
CA HIS A 24 9.39 2.33 -13.34
C HIS A 24 10.34 3.45 -12.91
N VAL A 25 9.78 4.63 -12.63
CA VAL A 25 10.57 5.79 -12.19
C VAL A 25 11.05 5.61 -10.75
N ALA A 26 10.14 5.29 -9.84
CA ALA A 26 10.43 5.25 -8.41
C ALA A 26 11.45 4.16 -8.03
N ALA A 27 11.35 2.96 -8.62
CA ALA A 27 12.28 1.86 -8.33
C ALA A 27 13.72 2.19 -8.73
N GLN A 28 13.92 2.99 -9.79
CA GLN A 28 15.24 3.33 -10.32
C GLN A 28 15.77 4.69 -9.84
N MET A 29 14.94 5.53 -9.21
CA MET A 29 15.26 6.91 -8.85
C MET A 29 16.55 7.04 -8.02
N ASP A 30 16.76 6.12 -7.06
CA ASP A 30 17.93 6.14 -6.16
C ASP A 30 19.00 5.11 -6.56
N GLY A 31 18.89 4.50 -7.74
CA GLY A 31 19.85 3.51 -8.23
C GLY A 31 19.85 2.18 -7.44
N ARG A 32 18.85 1.95 -6.56
CA ARG A 32 18.75 0.72 -5.77
C ARG A 32 18.27 -0.47 -6.60
N PHE A 33 17.44 -0.23 -7.60
CA PHE A 33 16.98 -1.22 -8.57
C PHE A 33 17.30 -0.78 -10.00
N ARG A 34 17.49 -1.76 -10.88
CA ARG A 34 17.55 -1.62 -12.32
C ARG A 34 16.58 -2.61 -12.95
N ILE A 35 15.69 -2.14 -13.80
CA ILE A 35 14.81 -2.99 -14.60
C ILE A 35 15.63 -3.64 -15.70
N VAL A 36 15.63 -4.98 -15.76
CA VAL A 36 16.52 -5.73 -16.67
C VAL A 36 15.76 -6.73 -17.56
N ALA A 37 14.53 -7.07 -17.22
CA ALA A 37 13.72 -8.04 -17.97
C ALA A 37 12.23 -7.79 -17.70
N GLY A 38 11.34 -8.27 -18.56
CA GLY A 38 9.91 -8.17 -18.26
C GLY A 38 8.98 -8.91 -19.20
N CYS A 39 7.75 -9.07 -18.69
CA CYS A 39 6.55 -9.46 -19.43
C CYS A 39 5.49 -8.37 -19.13
N PHE A 40 5.61 -7.22 -19.81
CA PHE A 40 4.92 -5.98 -19.43
C PHE A 40 3.45 -5.96 -19.84
N SER A 41 3.09 -6.65 -20.94
CA SER A 41 1.73 -6.68 -21.48
C SER A 41 1.46 -7.99 -22.21
N PRO A 42 0.21 -8.50 -22.19
CA PRO A 42 -0.21 -9.57 -23.09
C PRO A 42 -0.32 -9.11 -24.55
N ASN A 43 -0.43 -7.80 -24.81
CA ASN A 43 -0.36 -7.23 -26.15
C ASN A 43 1.11 -7.10 -26.56
N ALA A 44 1.50 -7.80 -27.66
CA ALA A 44 2.90 -7.88 -28.11
C ALA A 44 3.50 -6.51 -28.47
N GLU A 45 2.73 -5.63 -29.13
CA GLU A 45 3.19 -4.30 -29.51
C GLU A 45 3.46 -3.42 -28.28
N ASN A 46 2.51 -3.38 -27.33
CA ASN A 46 2.66 -2.62 -26.08
C ASN A 46 3.78 -3.20 -25.19
N ASN A 47 3.96 -4.52 -25.19
CA ASN A 47 5.05 -5.20 -24.50
C ASN A 47 6.43 -4.75 -25.01
N LEU A 48 6.65 -4.80 -26.34
CA LEU A 48 7.89 -4.37 -26.97
C LEU A 48 8.13 -2.86 -26.86
N ALA A 49 7.08 -2.05 -27.03
CA ALA A 49 7.16 -0.60 -26.84
C ALA A 49 7.59 -0.24 -25.42
N THR A 50 7.06 -0.96 -24.41
CA THR A 50 7.43 -0.78 -23.01
C THR A 50 8.89 -1.19 -22.77
N ALA A 51 9.31 -2.34 -23.27
CA ALA A 51 10.69 -2.81 -23.16
C ALA A 51 11.68 -1.79 -23.75
N LYS A 52 11.39 -1.27 -24.94
CA LYS A 52 12.20 -0.25 -25.59
C LYS A 52 12.29 1.04 -24.79
N ALA A 53 11.17 1.51 -24.22
CA ALA A 53 11.13 2.72 -23.40
C ALA A 53 11.91 2.57 -22.07
N LEU A 54 12.06 1.34 -21.58
CA LEU A 54 12.79 1.02 -20.35
C LEU A 54 14.23 0.53 -20.60
N ASP A 55 14.70 0.56 -21.84
CA ASP A 55 16.02 0.05 -22.25
C ASP A 55 16.23 -1.44 -21.84
N VAL A 56 15.15 -2.23 -21.93
CA VAL A 56 15.18 -3.68 -21.71
C VAL A 56 15.41 -4.38 -23.04
N PRO A 57 16.44 -5.26 -23.14
CA PRO A 57 16.73 -5.99 -24.38
C PRO A 57 15.53 -6.85 -24.83
N GLU A 58 15.30 -6.93 -26.14
CA GLU A 58 14.23 -7.75 -26.71
C GLU A 58 14.38 -9.23 -26.30
N ALA A 59 15.61 -9.75 -26.24
CA ALA A 59 15.91 -11.11 -25.76
C ALA A 59 15.51 -11.37 -24.28
N ARG A 60 15.22 -10.32 -23.51
CA ARG A 60 14.73 -10.39 -22.13
C ARG A 60 13.33 -9.81 -21.97
N THR A 61 12.57 -9.77 -23.09
CA THR A 61 11.17 -9.32 -23.15
C THR A 61 10.30 -10.52 -23.57
N TYR A 62 9.39 -10.91 -22.69
CA TYR A 62 8.63 -12.15 -22.79
C TYR A 62 7.15 -11.88 -23.06
N GLY A 63 6.52 -12.70 -23.90
CA GLY A 63 5.08 -12.66 -24.15
C GLY A 63 4.25 -13.47 -23.14
N ASP A 64 4.89 -14.39 -22.41
CA ASP A 64 4.26 -15.19 -21.36
C ASP A 64 5.07 -15.10 -20.06
N TRP A 65 4.37 -14.86 -18.97
CA TRP A 65 5.00 -14.60 -17.67
C TRP A 65 5.62 -15.87 -17.01
N ARG A 66 5.16 -17.09 -17.36
CA ARG A 66 5.79 -18.33 -16.89
C ARG A 66 7.12 -18.57 -17.57
N ASN A 67 7.15 -18.34 -18.89
CA ASN A 67 8.40 -18.39 -19.64
C ASN A 67 9.39 -17.36 -19.11
N PHE A 68 8.90 -16.15 -18.78
CA PHE A 68 9.71 -15.12 -18.13
C PHE A 68 10.28 -15.60 -16.78
N LEU A 69 9.44 -16.08 -15.86
CA LEU A 69 9.91 -16.56 -14.55
C LEU A 69 10.93 -17.70 -14.69
N SER A 70 10.68 -18.66 -15.58
CA SER A 70 11.57 -19.79 -15.79
C SER A 70 12.93 -19.37 -16.37
N ALA A 71 12.95 -18.46 -17.33
CA ALA A 71 14.16 -17.99 -17.99
C ALA A 71 14.99 -17.05 -17.09
N GLU A 72 14.34 -16.25 -16.26
CA GLU A 72 14.97 -15.20 -15.48
C GLU A 72 15.27 -15.57 -14.02
N ARG A 73 14.90 -16.78 -13.56
CA ARG A 73 14.98 -17.19 -12.15
C ARG A 73 16.35 -16.94 -11.50
N ASP A 74 17.42 -17.13 -12.24
CA ASP A 74 18.80 -16.98 -11.77
C ASP A 74 19.45 -15.68 -12.28
N GLN A 75 18.71 -14.83 -13.00
CA GLN A 75 19.19 -13.62 -13.66
C GLN A 75 18.66 -12.33 -13.02
N ILE A 76 17.60 -12.41 -12.21
CA ILE A 76 17.00 -11.30 -11.49
C ILE A 76 17.11 -11.48 -9.97
N ASP A 77 17.10 -10.38 -9.25
CA ASP A 77 17.16 -10.39 -7.78
C ASP A 77 15.76 -10.38 -7.16
N ALA A 78 14.76 -9.87 -7.89
CA ALA A 78 13.35 -9.93 -7.55
C ALA A 78 12.46 -9.77 -8.78
N VAL A 79 11.21 -10.23 -8.68
CA VAL A 79 10.14 -9.92 -9.63
C VAL A 79 9.16 -8.92 -9.00
N LEU A 80 8.78 -7.89 -9.78
CA LEU A 80 7.75 -6.92 -9.43
C LEU A 80 6.45 -7.26 -10.17
N LEU A 81 5.37 -7.48 -9.43
CA LEU A 81 4.05 -7.79 -9.97
C LEU A 81 3.20 -6.52 -10.04
N LEU A 82 2.86 -6.08 -11.25
CA LEU A 82 2.06 -4.88 -11.56
C LEU A 82 0.80 -5.23 -12.38
N THR A 83 0.32 -6.43 -12.23
CA THR A 83 -0.89 -6.92 -12.91
C THR A 83 -2.16 -6.53 -12.15
N PRO A 84 -3.36 -6.72 -12.72
CA PRO A 84 -4.60 -6.65 -11.95
C PRO A 84 -4.59 -7.60 -10.75
N THR A 85 -5.11 -7.15 -9.61
CA THR A 85 -5.10 -7.89 -8.32
C THR A 85 -5.50 -9.37 -8.41
N PRO A 86 -6.53 -9.79 -9.21
CA PRO A 86 -6.90 -11.21 -9.30
C PRO A 86 -5.81 -12.15 -9.84
N LEU A 87 -4.72 -11.61 -10.38
CA LEU A 87 -3.61 -12.39 -10.91
C LEU A 87 -2.43 -12.51 -9.93
N HIS A 88 -2.38 -11.68 -8.89
CA HIS A 88 -1.24 -11.59 -7.99
C HIS A 88 -0.93 -12.91 -7.29
N ALA A 89 -1.93 -13.56 -6.70
CA ALA A 89 -1.71 -14.77 -5.93
C ALA A 89 -1.05 -15.88 -6.75
N LYS A 90 -1.57 -16.15 -7.94
CA LYS A 90 -1.02 -17.17 -8.83
C LYS A 90 0.42 -16.87 -9.24
N MET A 91 0.70 -15.63 -9.63
CA MET A 91 2.04 -15.21 -10.07
C MET A 91 3.04 -15.21 -8.92
N ALA A 92 2.62 -14.75 -7.73
CA ALA A 92 3.46 -14.74 -6.54
C ALA A 92 3.84 -16.16 -6.10
N VAL A 93 2.86 -17.08 -6.07
CA VAL A 93 3.10 -18.49 -5.70
C VAL A 93 4.09 -19.15 -6.66
N GLU A 94 3.87 -19.03 -7.98
CA GLU A 94 4.78 -19.63 -8.99
C GLU A 94 6.19 -19.01 -8.91
N ALA A 95 6.32 -17.71 -8.66
CA ALA A 95 7.64 -17.07 -8.47
C ALA A 95 8.34 -17.59 -7.20
N LEU A 96 7.61 -17.73 -6.09
CA LEU A 96 8.14 -18.25 -4.82
C LEU A 96 8.57 -19.73 -4.93
N GLU A 97 7.85 -20.55 -5.69
CA GLU A 97 8.22 -21.94 -5.97
C GLU A 97 9.52 -22.04 -6.78
N LEU A 98 9.78 -21.05 -7.64
CA LEU A 98 11.05 -20.89 -8.35
C LEU A 98 12.13 -20.18 -7.51
N LYS A 99 11.85 -19.88 -6.23
CA LYS A 99 12.74 -19.17 -5.29
C LYS A 99 13.09 -17.74 -5.74
N ILE A 100 12.25 -17.10 -6.53
CA ILE A 100 12.39 -15.71 -6.93
C ILE A 100 11.75 -14.82 -5.85
N PRO A 101 12.47 -13.85 -5.25
CA PRO A 101 11.89 -12.86 -4.36
C PRO A 101 10.79 -12.06 -5.07
N VAL A 102 9.68 -11.84 -4.36
CA VAL A 102 8.48 -11.16 -4.90
C VAL A 102 8.32 -9.79 -4.28
N ILE A 103 8.13 -8.78 -5.13
CA ILE A 103 7.60 -7.48 -4.79
C ILE A 103 6.23 -7.40 -5.46
N SER A 104 5.15 -7.24 -4.70
CA SER A 104 3.79 -7.22 -5.24
C SER A 104 3.16 -5.85 -5.09
N GLU A 105 2.46 -5.38 -6.12
CA GLU A 105 1.52 -4.28 -5.93
C GLU A 105 0.40 -4.69 -4.97
N LYS A 106 -0.15 -3.68 -4.30
CA LYS A 106 -1.34 -3.85 -3.44
C LYS A 106 -2.61 -3.92 -4.33
N ALA A 107 -3.72 -4.52 -3.90
CA ALA A 107 -3.80 -5.45 -2.78
C ALA A 107 -3.07 -6.75 -3.15
N LEU A 108 -2.52 -7.41 -2.13
CA LEU A 108 -1.75 -8.63 -2.36
C LEU A 108 -2.56 -9.74 -3.05
N ALA A 109 -3.87 -9.81 -2.77
CA ALA A 109 -4.82 -10.79 -3.31
C ALA A 109 -6.26 -10.26 -3.22
N ILE A 110 -7.24 -10.96 -3.78
CA ILE A 110 -8.66 -10.60 -3.70
C ILE A 110 -9.40 -11.23 -2.51
N SER A 111 -8.74 -12.13 -1.79
CA SER A 111 -9.29 -12.79 -0.59
C SER A 111 -8.19 -13.20 0.38
N SER A 112 -8.55 -13.40 1.64
CA SER A 112 -7.60 -13.89 2.65
C SER A 112 -7.14 -15.32 2.36
N ALA A 113 -7.97 -16.14 1.73
CA ALA A 113 -7.59 -17.48 1.29
C ALA A 113 -6.47 -17.45 0.24
N GLU A 114 -6.54 -16.55 -0.75
CA GLU A 114 -5.47 -16.36 -1.72
C GLU A 114 -4.20 -15.80 -1.07
N ALA A 115 -4.33 -14.82 -0.18
CA ALA A 115 -3.18 -14.28 0.56
C ALA A 115 -2.49 -15.35 1.41
N GLU A 116 -3.26 -16.28 1.97
CA GLU A 116 -2.74 -17.44 2.71
C GLU A 116 -1.94 -18.38 1.80
N THR A 117 -2.36 -18.61 0.54
CA THR A 117 -1.56 -19.42 -0.41
C THR A 117 -0.20 -18.79 -0.68
N ILE A 118 -0.14 -17.45 -0.79
CA ILE A 118 1.14 -16.74 -0.96
C ILE A 118 2.00 -16.90 0.31
N ARG A 119 1.41 -16.75 1.50
CA ARG A 119 2.11 -16.91 2.77
C ARG A 119 2.68 -18.33 2.90
N ALA A 120 1.87 -19.34 2.63
CA ALA A 120 2.28 -20.74 2.68
C ALA A 120 3.41 -21.06 1.67
N ALA A 121 3.33 -20.52 0.44
CA ALA A 121 4.38 -20.68 -0.56
C ALA A 121 5.68 -19.98 -0.13
N ARG A 122 5.61 -18.77 0.45
CA ARG A 122 6.74 -18.06 1.01
C ARG A 122 7.41 -18.86 2.12
N ASP A 123 6.63 -19.38 3.08
CA ASP A 123 7.12 -20.13 4.23
C ASP A 123 7.78 -21.45 3.80
N LYS A 124 7.11 -22.21 2.91
CA LYS A 124 7.62 -23.47 2.36
C LYS A 124 8.97 -23.33 1.65
N ASN A 125 9.17 -22.22 0.94
CA ASN A 125 10.36 -21.99 0.14
C ASN A 125 11.40 -21.09 0.81
N ASN A 126 11.20 -20.68 2.07
CA ASN A 126 11.97 -19.64 2.75
C ASN A 126 12.10 -18.39 1.86
N GLY A 127 11.01 -17.98 1.23
CA GLY A 127 10.96 -16.94 0.23
C GLY A 127 10.83 -15.53 0.82
N PHE A 128 10.85 -14.56 -0.08
CA PHE A 128 10.70 -13.14 0.24
C PHE A 128 9.44 -12.57 -0.42
N VAL A 129 8.63 -11.82 0.32
CA VAL A 129 7.47 -11.09 -0.20
C VAL A 129 7.42 -9.71 0.44
N ALA A 130 7.52 -8.67 -0.37
CA ALA A 130 7.24 -7.29 0.00
C ALA A 130 6.01 -6.77 -0.76
N VAL A 131 5.17 -5.97 -0.10
CA VAL A 131 3.96 -5.38 -0.72
C VAL A 131 4.09 -3.86 -0.74
N THR A 132 3.79 -3.23 -1.88
CA THR A 132 4.01 -1.81 -2.07
C THR A 132 2.88 -0.95 -1.48
N TYR A 133 3.13 -0.34 -0.33
CA TYR A 133 2.25 0.62 0.34
C TYR A 133 2.94 1.99 0.43
N ASN A 134 2.97 2.70 -0.66
CA ASN A 134 3.78 3.91 -0.85
C ASN A 134 3.48 5.07 0.12
N TYR A 135 2.26 5.18 0.67
CA TYR A 135 1.92 6.31 1.53
C TYR A 135 2.76 6.39 2.80
N THR A 136 3.30 5.27 3.29
CA THR A 136 4.25 5.26 4.39
C THR A 136 5.68 5.64 3.97
N GLY A 137 5.91 5.86 2.69
CA GLY A 137 7.17 6.41 2.16
C GLY A 137 7.27 7.94 2.25
N TYR A 138 6.19 8.66 2.54
CA TYR A 138 6.26 10.10 2.77
C TYR A 138 7.08 10.43 4.02
N PRO A 139 8.06 11.35 3.93
CA PRO A 139 8.93 11.69 5.07
C PRO A 139 8.17 12.14 6.31
N MET A 140 7.10 12.95 6.15
CA MET A 140 6.32 13.44 7.28
C MET A 140 5.42 12.37 7.90
N VAL A 141 5.02 11.34 7.16
CA VAL A 141 4.34 10.15 7.73
C VAL A 141 5.31 9.36 8.63
N ARG A 142 6.57 9.25 8.22
CA ARG A 142 7.61 8.61 9.03
C ARG A 142 7.97 9.42 10.27
N GLU A 143 7.99 10.73 10.14
CA GLU A 143 8.16 11.63 11.28
C GLU A 143 6.98 11.52 12.25
N LEU A 144 5.74 11.45 11.74
CA LEU A 144 4.56 11.24 12.58
C LEU A 144 4.64 9.92 13.37
N ARG A 145 5.12 8.85 12.73
CA ARG A 145 5.37 7.57 13.42
C ARG A 145 6.36 7.73 14.58
N GLU A 146 7.43 8.49 14.37
CA GLU A 146 8.43 8.73 15.42
C GLU A 146 7.86 9.59 16.56
N ILE A 147 7.07 10.62 16.23
CA ILE A 147 6.36 11.45 17.23
C ILE A 147 5.46 10.59 18.12
N ILE A 148 4.75 9.62 17.55
CA ILE A 148 3.90 8.69 18.29
C ILE A 148 4.76 7.75 19.17
N ARG A 149 5.83 7.18 18.62
CA ARG A 149 6.76 6.29 19.35
C ARG A 149 7.47 6.97 20.49
N ASP A 150 7.80 8.25 20.33
CA ASP A 150 8.39 9.09 21.40
C ASP A 150 7.38 9.43 22.52
N GLY A 151 6.11 8.99 22.39
CA GLY A 151 5.07 9.25 23.37
C GLY A 151 4.55 10.69 23.40
N ARG A 152 4.88 11.52 22.39
CA ARG A 152 4.50 12.95 22.36
C ARG A 152 2.99 13.19 22.28
N LEU A 153 2.21 12.20 21.86
CA LEU A 153 0.75 12.25 21.87
C LEU A 153 0.15 11.61 23.15
N GLY A 154 0.99 10.99 24.01
CA GLY A 154 0.53 10.20 25.15
C GLY A 154 -0.12 8.87 24.70
N ARG A 155 -1.01 8.32 25.54
CA ARG A 155 -1.83 7.16 25.18
C ARG A 155 -2.82 7.54 24.10
N LEU A 156 -2.83 6.78 22.99
CA LEU A 156 -3.76 7.03 21.89
C LEU A 156 -5.21 6.78 22.33
N THR A 157 -6.10 7.67 21.94
CA THR A 157 -7.52 7.66 22.32
C THR A 157 -8.45 7.49 21.13
N HIS A 158 -8.04 7.88 19.93
CA HIS A 158 -8.84 7.75 18.73
C HIS A 158 -7.98 7.91 17.46
N VAL A 159 -8.34 7.21 16.38
CA VAL A 159 -7.80 7.40 15.03
C VAL A 159 -8.96 7.61 14.05
N ALA A 160 -8.87 8.65 13.22
CA ALA A 160 -9.76 8.86 12.08
C ALA A 160 -8.94 8.90 10.80
N ALA A 161 -9.17 7.93 9.91
CA ALA A 161 -8.48 7.79 8.62
C ALA A 161 -9.49 7.82 7.48
N GLU A 162 -9.22 8.63 6.46
CA GLU A 162 -10.13 8.78 5.33
C GLU A 162 -9.38 8.82 4.00
N MET A 163 -10.00 8.27 2.95
CA MET A 163 -9.49 8.29 1.58
C MET A 163 -10.64 8.44 0.57
N PRO A 164 -11.41 9.55 0.66
CA PRO A 164 -12.44 9.86 -0.33
C PRO A 164 -11.82 10.24 -1.67
N GLN A 165 -12.44 9.77 -2.75
CA GLN A 165 -12.13 10.13 -4.13
C GLN A 165 -13.39 10.40 -4.92
N GLU A 166 -13.30 11.07 -6.06
CA GLU A 166 -14.43 11.47 -6.92
C GLU A 166 -14.61 10.62 -8.18
N GLY A 167 -13.74 9.63 -8.39
CA GLY A 167 -13.56 8.97 -9.68
C GLY A 167 -14.76 8.20 -10.24
N PHE A 168 -15.81 7.95 -9.44
CA PHE A 168 -17.06 7.31 -9.92
C PHE A 168 -18.25 8.27 -10.05
N LEU A 169 -18.04 9.55 -9.73
CA LEU A 169 -19.05 10.61 -9.93
C LEU A 169 -18.58 11.73 -10.86
N ARG A 170 -17.29 12.08 -10.82
CA ARG A 170 -16.74 13.16 -11.62
C ARG A 170 -16.88 12.85 -13.12
N LEU A 171 -17.50 13.76 -13.85
CA LEU A 171 -17.56 13.70 -15.30
C LEU A 171 -16.20 14.08 -15.92
N VAL A 172 -15.87 13.48 -17.04
CA VAL A 172 -14.57 13.66 -17.72
C VAL A 172 -14.74 14.20 -19.14
N GLY A 173 -13.74 14.94 -19.58
CA GLY A 173 -13.74 15.56 -20.91
C GLY A 173 -14.65 16.79 -21.04
N ILE A 174 -14.55 17.49 -22.17
CA ILE A 174 -15.31 18.70 -22.47
C ILE A 174 -16.81 18.39 -22.62
N ASP A 175 -17.13 17.19 -23.03
CA ASP A 175 -18.47 16.65 -23.27
C ASP A 175 -19.11 16.03 -22.02
N ASN A 176 -18.51 16.19 -20.84
CA ASN A 176 -19.05 15.73 -19.56
C ASN A 176 -19.44 14.25 -19.55
N ARG A 177 -18.61 13.39 -20.11
CA ARG A 177 -18.86 11.94 -20.13
C ARG A 177 -18.65 11.31 -18.76
N LYS A 178 -19.39 10.22 -18.50
CA LYS A 178 -19.09 9.37 -17.33
C LYS A 178 -17.66 8.81 -17.45
N PRO A 179 -16.93 8.65 -16.33
CA PRO A 179 -15.62 8.03 -16.37
C PRO A 179 -15.73 6.58 -16.90
N LEU A 180 -14.66 6.09 -17.51
CA LEU A 180 -14.57 4.71 -18.00
C LEU A 180 -13.44 3.97 -17.23
N PRO A 181 -13.71 3.43 -16.03
CA PRO A 181 -12.73 2.65 -15.29
C PRO A 181 -12.37 1.36 -16.05
N GLN A 182 -11.21 0.80 -15.70
CA GLN A 182 -10.83 -0.53 -16.21
C GLN A 182 -11.88 -1.57 -15.80
N ALA A 183 -12.22 -2.49 -16.69
CA ALA A 183 -13.33 -3.45 -16.51
C ALA A 183 -13.24 -4.26 -15.21
N TRP A 184 -12.04 -4.64 -14.77
CA TRP A 184 -11.84 -5.37 -13.50
C TRP A 184 -12.20 -4.54 -12.27
N ARG A 185 -12.16 -3.20 -12.34
CA ARG A 185 -12.56 -2.29 -11.24
C ARG A 185 -14.08 -2.19 -11.08
N LEU A 186 -14.82 -2.63 -12.07
CA LEU A 186 -16.29 -2.70 -12.10
C LEU A 186 -16.79 -4.12 -11.86
N LYS A 187 -16.00 -4.95 -11.20
CA LYS A 187 -16.36 -6.33 -10.84
C LYS A 187 -16.03 -6.58 -9.38
N ASP A 188 -17.03 -6.39 -8.53
CA ASP A 188 -16.88 -6.71 -7.11
C ASP A 188 -16.88 -8.23 -6.88
N HIS A 189 -16.11 -8.62 -5.90
CA HIS A 189 -16.07 -9.95 -5.30
C HIS A 189 -16.70 -9.90 -3.89
N PHE A 190 -16.38 -10.84 -3.02
CA PHE A 190 -16.80 -10.75 -1.62
C PHE A 190 -16.27 -9.47 -0.98
N ILE A 191 -15.02 -9.13 -1.23
CA ILE A 191 -14.44 -7.82 -0.93
C ILE A 191 -14.69 -6.91 -2.14
N PRO A 192 -15.37 -5.77 -2.00
CA PRO A 192 -15.50 -4.80 -3.08
C PRO A 192 -14.14 -4.30 -3.58
N THR A 193 -14.05 -4.04 -4.87
CA THR A 193 -12.82 -3.56 -5.50
C THR A 193 -12.32 -2.25 -4.87
N VAL A 194 -13.21 -1.36 -4.46
CA VAL A 194 -12.84 -0.11 -3.78
C VAL A 194 -12.15 -0.35 -2.44
N SER A 195 -12.51 -1.43 -1.71
CA SER A 195 -11.84 -1.81 -0.47
C SER A 195 -10.41 -2.31 -0.72
N LEU A 196 -10.21 -3.11 -1.78
CA LEU A 196 -8.88 -3.55 -2.22
C LEU A 196 -8.05 -2.40 -2.80
N ASP A 197 -8.69 -1.38 -3.35
CA ASP A 197 -8.00 -0.21 -3.91
C ASP A 197 -7.62 0.82 -2.84
N LEU A 198 -8.53 1.15 -1.90
CA LEU A 198 -8.37 2.24 -0.94
C LEU A 198 -8.28 1.75 0.51
N GLY A 199 -9.16 0.84 0.93
CA GLY A 199 -9.26 0.40 2.33
C GLY A 199 -7.98 -0.23 2.87
N VAL A 200 -7.30 -1.04 2.05
CA VAL A 200 -6.02 -1.67 2.43
C VAL A 200 -4.91 -0.66 2.70
N HIS A 201 -4.94 0.52 2.07
CA HIS A 201 -4.02 1.62 2.38
C HIS A 201 -4.28 2.22 3.76
N LEU A 202 -5.55 2.43 4.12
CA LEU A 202 -5.91 2.94 5.44
C LEU A 202 -5.50 1.97 6.53
N HIS A 203 -5.79 0.67 6.37
CA HIS A 203 -5.35 -0.36 7.32
C HIS A 203 -3.83 -0.32 7.50
N HIS A 204 -3.06 -0.32 6.40
CA HIS A 204 -1.61 -0.30 6.46
C HIS A 204 -1.08 0.99 7.13
N LEU A 205 -1.65 2.15 6.81
CA LEU A 205 -1.23 3.43 7.38
C LEU A 205 -1.50 3.49 8.90
N ILE A 206 -2.66 3.01 9.35
CA ILE A 206 -3.00 2.93 10.78
C ILE A 206 -2.01 2.01 11.50
N TRP A 207 -1.81 0.79 11.00
CA TRP A 207 -0.84 -0.13 11.56
C TRP A 207 0.58 0.46 11.60
N PHE A 208 1.03 1.06 10.50
CA PHE A 208 2.36 1.65 10.41
C PHE A 208 2.61 2.73 11.46
N LEU A 209 1.61 3.57 11.71
CA LEU A 209 1.71 4.67 12.66
C LEU A 209 1.55 4.23 14.11
N THR A 210 0.61 3.34 14.39
CA THR A 210 0.23 3.00 15.78
C THR A 210 0.82 1.68 16.26
N GLY A 211 1.13 0.74 15.36
CA GLY A 211 1.47 -0.64 15.69
C GLY A 211 0.26 -1.51 16.06
N GLU A 212 -0.91 -0.90 16.21
CA GLU A 212 -2.11 -1.59 16.70
C GLU A 212 -2.79 -2.42 15.59
N ARG A 213 -3.51 -3.46 16.00
CA ARG A 213 -4.13 -4.45 15.14
C ARG A 213 -5.65 -4.43 15.26
N PRO A 214 -6.42 -4.59 14.16
CA PRO A 214 -7.87 -4.60 14.20
C PRO A 214 -8.40 -5.84 14.94
N GLN A 215 -9.36 -5.65 15.81
CA GLN A 215 -10.01 -6.71 16.60
C GLN A 215 -11.44 -6.99 16.11
N GLU A 216 -12.24 -5.95 15.91
CA GLU A 216 -13.59 -6.05 15.40
C GLU A 216 -13.99 -4.79 14.63
N VAL A 217 -14.93 -4.94 13.70
CA VAL A 217 -15.43 -3.85 12.85
C VAL A 217 -16.94 -3.83 12.76
N SER A 218 -17.50 -2.62 12.57
CA SER A 218 -18.89 -2.38 12.15
C SER A 218 -18.87 -1.46 10.94
N ALA A 219 -19.53 -1.84 9.84
CA ALA A 219 -19.40 -1.11 8.60
C ALA A 219 -20.69 -1.04 7.78
N MET A 220 -20.76 -0.01 6.93
CA MET A 220 -21.77 0.18 5.91
C MET A 220 -21.10 0.34 4.54
N GLN A 221 -21.63 -0.40 3.55
CA GLN A 221 -21.20 -0.35 2.14
C GLN A 221 -22.37 0.15 1.28
N GLN A 222 -22.09 1.04 0.35
CA GLN A 222 -23.10 1.67 -0.50
C GLN A 222 -22.62 1.76 -1.95
N SER A 223 -23.58 1.77 -2.90
CA SER A 223 -23.39 2.07 -4.31
C SER A 223 -24.12 3.38 -4.60
N GLN A 224 -23.40 4.47 -4.80
CA GLN A 224 -23.91 5.83 -4.92
C GLN A 224 -23.51 6.53 -6.24
N GLY A 225 -22.52 5.94 -6.94
CA GLY A 225 -21.95 6.51 -8.16
C GLY A 225 -22.65 6.08 -9.44
N HIS A 226 -21.97 6.29 -10.56
CA HIS A 226 -22.51 6.01 -11.89
C HIS A 226 -22.64 4.52 -12.23
N PHE A 227 -22.07 3.62 -11.43
CA PHE A 227 -21.98 2.19 -11.73
C PHE A 227 -22.87 1.39 -10.80
N GLU A 228 -24.06 1.06 -11.27
CA GLU A 228 -25.07 0.32 -10.51
C GLU A 228 -24.51 -1.02 -9.99
N GLY A 229 -24.79 -1.34 -8.73
CA GLY A 229 -24.37 -2.58 -8.09
C GLY A 229 -22.90 -2.66 -7.70
N ILE A 230 -22.08 -1.64 -8.05
CA ILE A 230 -20.68 -1.55 -7.63
C ILE A 230 -20.60 -0.77 -6.32
N VAL A 231 -20.03 -1.37 -5.28
CA VAL A 231 -19.78 -0.69 -4.01
C VAL A 231 -18.69 0.36 -4.21
N ASP A 232 -19.00 1.59 -3.83
CA ASP A 232 -18.14 2.73 -4.09
C ASP A 232 -17.99 3.71 -2.92
N ASN A 233 -18.67 3.45 -1.80
CA ASN A 233 -18.59 4.24 -0.59
C ASN A 233 -18.69 3.34 0.64
N ILE A 234 -17.70 3.42 1.55
CA ILE A 234 -17.62 2.61 2.76
C ILE A 234 -17.33 3.49 3.96
N GLN A 235 -18.11 3.27 5.02
CA GLN A 235 -17.87 3.81 6.35
C GLN A 235 -17.70 2.66 7.33
N CYS A 236 -16.69 2.74 8.19
CA CYS A 236 -16.34 1.69 9.13
C CYS A 236 -15.92 2.28 10.48
N LEU A 237 -16.46 1.71 11.53
CA LEU A 237 -15.99 1.85 12.90
C LEU A 237 -15.28 0.55 13.28
N ALA A 238 -14.16 0.65 13.99
CA ALA A 238 -13.39 -0.50 14.42
C ALA A 238 -12.83 -0.30 15.83
N THR A 239 -12.61 -1.42 16.52
CA THR A 239 -11.79 -1.47 17.72
C THR A 239 -10.47 -2.14 17.35
N TYR A 240 -9.38 -1.50 17.70
CA TYR A 240 -8.02 -2.03 17.53
C TYR A 240 -7.48 -2.48 18.88
N SER A 241 -6.36 -3.21 18.89
CA SER A 241 -5.67 -3.60 20.12
C SER A 241 -5.44 -2.38 21.03
N GLY A 242 -5.34 -2.61 22.34
CA GLY A 242 -5.28 -1.51 23.32
C GLY A 242 -6.59 -0.72 23.46
N ASP A 243 -7.72 -1.30 23.05
CA ASP A 243 -9.05 -0.66 23.04
C ASP A 243 -9.07 0.66 22.26
N LEU A 244 -8.24 0.77 21.20
CA LEU A 244 -8.15 1.97 20.39
C LEU A 244 -9.32 2.05 19.39
N PRO A 245 -10.21 3.05 19.52
CA PRO A 245 -11.27 3.30 18.55
C PRO A 245 -10.68 3.83 17.24
N VAL A 246 -11.13 3.28 16.12
CA VAL A 246 -10.71 3.68 14.78
C VAL A 246 -11.93 3.92 13.90
N GLN A 247 -11.94 5.05 13.20
CA GLN A 247 -12.91 5.35 12.16
C GLN A 247 -12.22 5.35 10.80
N MET A 248 -12.83 4.68 9.82
CA MET A 248 -12.38 4.70 8.43
C MET A 248 -13.52 5.14 7.50
N TRP A 249 -13.21 6.03 6.57
CA TRP A 249 -14.08 6.39 5.44
C TRP A 249 -13.28 6.38 4.14
N TYR A 250 -13.75 5.64 3.15
CA TYR A 250 -13.13 5.61 1.84
C TYR A 250 -14.17 5.32 0.75
N GLY A 251 -13.92 5.85 -0.42
CA GLY A 251 -14.84 5.69 -1.53
C GLY A 251 -14.44 6.49 -2.76
N LYS A 252 -15.28 6.39 -3.81
CA LYS A 252 -15.04 7.06 -5.09
C LYS A 252 -16.18 8.00 -5.52
N THR A 253 -17.00 8.43 -4.55
CA THR A 253 -18.20 9.23 -4.77
C THR A 253 -18.18 10.58 -4.02
N ALA A 254 -17.00 11.04 -3.63
CA ALA A 254 -16.81 12.31 -2.92
C ALA A 254 -16.30 13.40 -3.87
N LEU A 255 -17.21 14.12 -4.53
CA LEU A 255 -16.86 15.21 -5.44
C LEU A 255 -16.02 16.29 -4.72
N GLY A 256 -14.98 16.75 -5.41
CA GLY A 256 -14.00 17.70 -4.87
C GLY A 256 -12.74 17.05 -4.32
N TYR A 257 -12.71 15.71 -4.18
CA TYR A 257 -11.55 14.97 -3.73
C TYR A 257 -10.92 14.15 -4.85
N ALA A 258 -9.85 14.66 -5.48
CA ALA A 258 -9.06 13.88 -6.42
C ALA A 258 -8.34 12.70 -5.71
N ASN A 259 -7.76 12.95 -4.53
CA ASN A 259 -7.29 11.96 -3.56
C ASN A 259 -7.32 12.58 -2.16
N GLY A 260 -8.28 12.19 -1.34
CA GLY A 260 -8.55 12.77 -0.03
C GLY A 260 -7.89 12.04 1.15
N LEU A 261 -6.77 11.32 0.91
CA LEU A 261 -6.10 10.61 2.00
C LEU A 261 -5.68 11.57 3.12
N ARG A 262 -6.23 11.34 4.29
CA ARG A 262 -6.01 12.10 5.51
C ARG A 262 -6.03 11.17 6.70
N ILE A 263 -5.18 11.41 7.68
CA ILE A 263 -5.19 10.71 8.96
C ILE A 263 -5.09 11.69 10.11
N ARG A 264 -5.93 11.49 11.13
CA ARG A 264 -5.92 12.23 12.40
C ARG A 264 -5.76 11.24 13.54
N ILE A 265 -4.83 11.51 14.43
CA ILE A 265 -4.51 10.67 15.58
C ILE A 265 -4.61 11.52 16.82
N PHE A 266 -5.38 11.06 17.79
CA PHE A 266 -5.63 11.75 19.05
C PHE A 266 -5.06 10.93 20.20
N GLY A 267 -4.48 11.61 21.16
CA GLY A 267 -3.96 11.01 22.38
C GLY A 267 -4.17 11.92 23.58
N THR A 268 -3.78 11.46 24.76
CA THR A 268 -4.00 12.17 26.03
C THR A 268 -3.13 13.41 26.20
N GLU A 269 -2.00 13.49 25.47
CA GLU A 269 -1.07 14.62 25.54
C GLU A 269 -1.11 15.51 24.29
N GLY A 270 -1.78 15.07 23.25
CA GLY A 270 -1.90 15.86 22.02
C GLY A 270 -2.54 15.11 20.86
N SER A 271 -2.56 15.77 19.71
CA SER A 271 -3.05 15.18 18.47
C SER A 271 -2.18 15.56 17.29
N ALA A 272 -2.27 14.76 16.22
CA ALA A 272 -1.59 15.01 14.98
C ALA A 272 -2.52 14.77 13.77
N GLU A 273 -2.32 15.56 12.72
CA GLU A 273 -2.99 15.38 11.44
C GLU A 273 -1.98 15.44 10.30
N TRP A 274 -2.14 14.53 9.34
CA TRP A 274 -1.44 14.54 8.06
C TRP A 274 -2.43 14.42 6.91
N VAL A 275 -2.19 15.19 5.83
CA VAL A 275 -3.01 15.22 4.62
C VAL A 275 -2.08 14.99 3.41
N GLN A 276 -2.39 13.99 2.60
CA GLN A 276 -1.55 13.60 1.45
C GLN A 276 -1.41 14.74 0.41
N MET A 277 -2.44 15.55 0.21
CA MET A 277 -2.40 16.69 -0.72
C MET A 277 -1.56 17.86 -0.20
N ASN A 278 -1.14 17.83 1.08
CA ASN A 278 -0.19 18.77 1.69
C ASN A 278 0.90 17.99 2.46
N PRO A 279 1.70 17.16 1.78
CA PRO A 279 2.47 16.09 2.40
C PRO A 279 3.66 16.56 3.24
N GLU A 280 4.07 17.81 3.09
CA GLU A 280 5.24 18.41 3.76
C GLU A 280 4.94 18.89 5.19
N PHE A 281 3.69 18.79 5.66
CA PHE A 281 3.26 19.39 6.91
C PHE A 281 2.53 18.39 7.80
N LEU A 282 2.70 18.60 9.13
CA LEU A 282 1.85 18.04 10.18
C LEU A 282 1.18 19.18 10.92
N VAL A 283 -0.11 19.03 11.23
CA VAL A 283 -0.76 19.83 12.25
C VAL A 283 -0.59 19.09 13.58
N LEU A 284 0.03 19.73 14.55
CA LEU A 284 0.25 19.16 15.89
C LEU A 284 -0.44 20.06 16.94
N ASN A 285 -1.13 19.43 17.87
CA ASN A 285 -1.75 20.12 19.00
C ASN A 285 -1.30 19.47 20.30
N ASP A 286 -1.15 20.25 21.34
CA ASP A 286 -0.87 19.75 22.69
C ASP A 286 -2.08 19.88 23.63
N ASN A 287 -1.99 19.29 24.82
CA ASN A 287 -3.03 19.33 25.84
C ASN A 287 -3.11 20.68 26.59
N ARG A 288 -2.31 21.68 26.22
CA ARG A 288 -2.34 23.05 26.73
C ARG A 288 -3.09 24.01 25.80
N GLY A 289 -3.57 23.48 24.65
CA GLY A 289 -4.31 24.25 23.65
C GLY A 289 -3.42 24.91 22.58
N ASN A 290 -2.10 24.60 22.56
CA ASN A 290 -1.25 25.10 21.50
C ASN A 290 -1.46 24.28 20.21
N ALA A 291 -1.54 24.97 19.07
CA ALA A 291 -1.62 24.40 17.74
C ALA A 291 -0.43 24.85 16.90
N SER A 292 0.19 23.96 16.16
CA SER A 292 1.30 24.27 15.27
C SER A 292 1.16 23.57 13.92
N LEU A 293 1.52 24.28 12.85
CA LEU A 293 1.77 23.71 11.53
C LEU A 293 3.27 23.46 11.39
N THR A 294 3.66 22.20 11.49
CA THR A 294 5.07 21.79 11.49
C THR A 294 5.47 21.30 10.11
N GLY A 295 6.29 22.09 9.42
CA GLY A 295 6.82 21.71 8.10
C GLY A 295 8.07 20.84 8.19
N ARG A 296 8.40 20.14 7.11
CA ARG A 296 9.56 19.23 7.01
C ARG A 296 10.90 19.89 7.32
N SER A 297 11.01 21.21 7.14
CA SER A 297 12.22 21.98 7.47
C SER A 297 12.33 22.41 8.94
N ALA A 298 11.34 22.09 9.80
CA ALA A 298 11.35 22.52 11.18
C ALA A 298 12.49 21.85 11.96
N ASN A 299 13.07 22.59 12.90
CA ASN A 299 14.10 22.08 13.80
C ASN A 299 13.51 21.03 14.75
N GLY A 300 14.33 20.04 15.13
CA GLY A 300 13.93 18.99 16.09
C GLY A 300 13.19 17.81 15.50
N LEU A 301 12.97 17.76 14.18
CA LEU A 301 12.48 16.58 13.49
C LEU A 301 13.63 15.56 13.32
N LYS A 302 13.33 14.26 13.47
CA LYS A 302 14.34 13.20 13.55
C LYS A 302 14.50 12.42 12.25
N ILE A 303 13.42 12.21 11.52
CA ILE A 303 13.36 11.27 10.38
C ILE A 303 13.30 12.00 9.04
N CYS A 304 12.40 12.95 8.88
CA CYS A 304 12.10 13.56 7.58
C CYS A 304 13.26 14.37 6.99
N ASN A 305 14.24 14.77 7.81
CA ASN A 305 15.45 15.50 7.40
C ASN A 305 16.67 14.60 7.15
N GLN A 306 16.55 13.28 7.29
CA GLN A 306 17.63 12.36 6.97
C GLN A 306 17.97 12.41 5.49
N GLU A 307 19.26 12.29 5.13
CA GLU A 307 19.77 12.37 3.77
C GLU A 307 19.03 11.45 2.78
N ARG A 308 18.70 10.24 3.23
CA ARG A 308 17.95 9.27 2.41
C ARG A 308 16.56 9.73 1.95
N TYR A 309 15.96 10.72 2.63
CA TYR A 309 14.64 11.29 2.30
C TYR A 309 14.76 12.68 1.68
N THR A 310 15.97 13.21 1.58
CA THR A 310 16.23 14.60 1.13
C THR A 310 16.98 14.57 -0.19
N ARG A 311 16.28 14.20 -1.29
CA ARG A 311 16.86 14.25 -2.65
C ARG A 311 17.13 15.68 -3.08
N PHE A 312 16.36 16.61 -2.54
CA PHE A 312 16.57 18.05 -2.70
C PHE A 312 16.20 18.77 -1.40
N LYS A 313 16.76 19.97 -1.19
CA LYS A 313 16.58 20.74 0.06
C LYS A 313 15.11 21.00 0.38
N ALA A 314 14.76 21.10 1.67
CA ALA A 314 13.45 21.47 2.16
C ALA A 314 12.95 22.79 1.51
N GLY A 315 11.65 22.91 1.30
CA GLY A 315 11.03 23.97 0.48
C GLY A 315 10.67 23.51 -0.94
N HIS A 316 11.03 22.25 -1.28
CA HIS A 316 10.62 21.58 -2.52
C HIS A 316 9.89 20.30 -2.12
N PRO A 317 8.56 20.23 -2.31
CA PRO A 317 7.74 19.12 -1.80
C PRO A 317 8.17 17.77 -2.34
N ALA A 318 8.26 16.76 -1.47
CA ALA A 318 8.38 15.38 -1.86
C ALA A 318 6.99 14.85 -2.24
N GLY A 319 6.83 14.37 -3.47
CA GLY A 319 5.57 13.94 -4.03
C GLY A 319 5.34 12.44 -3.94
N PHE A 320 4.34 11.99 -4.70
CA PHE A 320 3.89 10.59 -4.74
C PHE A 320 4.97 9.62 -5.25
N ILE A 321 5.77 10.06 -6.24
CA ILE A 321 6.84 9.24 -6.82
C ILE A 321 7.99 9.12 -5.82
N GLU A 322 8.36 10.20 -5.13
CA GLU A 322 9.40 10.19 -4.10
C GLU A 322 9.01 9.32 -2.90
N ALA A 323 7.73 9.28 -2.53
CA ALA A 323 7.24 8.38 -1.50
C ALA A 323 7.40 6.90 -1.92
N PHE A 324 7.08 6.56 -3.16
CA PHE A 324 7.39 5.23 -3.70
C PHE A 324 8.90 4.95 -3.71
N ALA A 325 9.73 5.90 -4.15
CA ALA A 325 11.17 5.72 -4.19
C ALA A 325 11.77 5.48 -2.80
N ASN A 326 11.31 6.20 -1.77
CA ASN A 326 11.68 5.95 -0.38
C ASN A 326 11.30 4.52 0.04
N TYR A 327 10.12 4.08 -0.34
CA TYR A 327 9.65 2.72 -0.04
C TYR A 327 10.48 1.66 -0.79
N TYR A 328 10.87 1.90 -2.04
CA TYR A 328 11.78 1.02 -2.79
C TYR A 328 13.18 0.95 -2.17
N CYS A 329 13.69 2.03 -1.60
CA CYS A 329 14.95 1.98 -0.84
C CYS A 329 14.85 1.02 0.34
N ASP A 330 13.74 1.05 1.09
CA ASP A 330 13.53 0.13 2.20
C ASP A 330 13.32 -1.32 1.75
N ILE A 331 12.61 -1.54 0.63
CA ILE A 331 12.50 -2.89 0.03
C ILE A 331 13.88 -3.41 -0.36
N ALA A 332 14.73 -2.56 -0.95
CA ALA A 332 16.08 -2.96 -1.35
C ALA A 332 16.94 -3.33 -0.13
N ASP A 333 16.87 -2.54 0.95
CA ASP A 333 17.58 -2.85 2.20
C ASP A 333 17.11 -4.18 2.78
N TRP A 334 15.81 -4.41 2.84
CA TRP A 334 15.25 -5.68 3.32
C TRP A 334 15.65 -6.87 2.44
N LEU A 335 15.56 -6.72 1.11
CA LEU A 335 15.94 -7.79 0.17
C LEU A 335 17.43 -8.12 0.29
N MET A 336 18.30 -7.13 0.46
CA MET A 336 19.73 -7.34 0.66
C MET A 336 20.02 -8.05 1.98
N ASP A 337 19.37 -7.69 3.08
CA ASP A 337 19.48 -8.38 4.36
C ASP A 337 18.98 -9.81 4.26
N PHE A 338 17.84 -10.04 3.62
CA PHE A 338 17.29 -11.37 3.36
C PHE A 338 18.30 -12.25 2.60
N ARG A 339 18.89 -11.74 1.52
CA ARG A 339 19.89 -12.49 0.70
C ARG A 339 21.19 -12.77 1.44
N SER A 340 21.56 -11.93 2.39
CA SER A 340 22.73 -12.14 3.24
C SER A 340 22.47 -13.02 4.46
N GLY A 341 21.24 -13.53 4.61
CA GLY A 341 20.81 -14.33 5.76
C GLY A 341 20.63 -13.54 7.05
N LYS A 342 20.63 -12.21 6.97
CA LYS A 342 20.36 -11.35 8.12
C LYS A 342 18.86 -11.24 8.38
N LYS A 343 18.51 -11.16 9.65
CA LYS A 343 17.12 -10.86 10.03
C LYS A 343 16.84 -9.38 9.80
N TYR A 344 15.84 -9.09 8.98
CA TYR A 344 15.33 -7.73 8.77
C TYR A 344 14.74 -7.18 10.08
N ALA A 345 15.24 -6.03 10.53
CA ALA A 345 14.99 -5.54 11.88
C ALA A 345 14.02 -4.35 11.94
N HIS A 346 13.61 -3.77 10.79
CA HIS A 346 12.74 -2.61 10.81
C HIS A 346 11.42 -2.82 10.05
N GLU A 347 10.40 -2.11 10.49
CA GLU A 347 9.01 -2.27 10.07
C GLU A 347 8.60 -1.20 9.04
N MET A 348 9.49 -0.86 8.09
CA MET A 348 9.21 0.17 7.09
C MET A 348 8.48 -0.39 5.87
N VAL A 349 8.52 -1.70 5.66
CA VAL A 349 7.91 -2.38 4.52
C VAL A 349 6.92 -3.43 4.99
N ALA A 350 5.74 -3.46 4.39
CA ALA A 350 4.76 -4.50 4.64
C ALA A 350 5.19 -5.82 4.01
N GLY A 351 5.28 -6.86 4.81
CA GLY A 351 5.34 -8.24 4.37
C GLY A 351 3.96 -8.85 4.13
N VAL A 352 3.96 -10.14 3.85
CA VAL A 352 2.72 -10.89 3.59
C VAL A 352 1.77 -10.88 4.79
N GLU A 353 2.27 -10.85 6.02
CA GLU A 353 1.46 -10.87 7.24
C GLU A 353 0.55 -9.66 7.34
N ILE A 354 1.11 -8.46 7.17
CA ILE A 354 0.37 -7.20 7.26
C ILE A 354 -0.59 -7.06 6.10
N ALA A 355 -0.15 -7.43 4.89
CA ALA A 355 -1.02 -7.40 3.72
C ALA A 355 -2.20 -8.39 3.84
N HIS A 356 -1.96 -9.60 4.36
CA HIS A 356 -2.99 -10.59 4.64
C HIS A 356 -3.98 -10.08 5.70
N GLU A 357 -3.48 -9.49 6.80
CA GLU A 357 -4.34 -8.89 7.82
C GLU A 357 -5.22 -7.78 7.25
N GLY A 358 -4.67 -6.93 6.36
CA GLY A 358 -5.45 -5.91 5.66
C GLY A 358 -6.58 -6.52 4.82
N ILE A 359 -6.33 -7.60 4.11
CA ILE A 359 -7.37 -8.31 3.34
C ILE A 359 -8.44 -8.91 4.27
N ARG A 360 -8.03 -9.56 5.39
CA ARG A 360 -8.97 -10.06 6.40
C ARG A 360 -9.83 -8.95 7.00
N THR A 361 -9.25 -7.77 7.19
CA THR A 361 -10.00 -6.60 7.66
C THR A 361 -11.06 -6.18 6.64
N MET A 362 -10.72 -6.17 5.35
CA MET A 362 -11.70 -5.86 4.29
C MET A 362 -12.79 -6.94 4.17
N GLU A 363 -12.47 -8.21 4.42
CA GLU A 363 -13.47 -9.28 4.51
C GLU A 363 -14.43 -9.06 5.69
N ALA A 364 -13.89 -8.72 6.86
CA ALA A 364 -14.71 -8.44 8.04
C ALA A 364 -15.62 -7.21 7.83
N ILE A 365 -15.13 -6.16 7.18
CA ILE A 365 -15.92 -4.99 6.76
C ILE A 365 -17.08 -5.40 5.85
N SER A 366 -16.80 -6.26 4.87
CA SER A 366 -17.83 -6.77 3.96
C SER A 366 -18.86 -7.66 4.66
N ALA A 367 -18.43 -8.51 5.56
CA ALA A 367 -19.31 -9.36 6.38
C ALA A 367 -20.19 -8.51 7.31
N SER A 368 -19.59 -7.55 8.00
CA SER A 368 -20.30 -6.64 8.89
C SER A 368 -21.40 -5.85 8.17
N SER A 369 -21.10 -5.29 6.99
CA SER A 369 -22.09 -4.55 6.20
C SER A 369 -23.27 -5.42 5.76
N ARG A 370 -23.05 -6.70 5.45
CA ARG A 370 -24.11 -7.64 5.04
C ARG A 370 -25.00 -8.09 6.18
N THR A 371 -24.43 -8.21 7.38
CA THR A 371 -25.13 -8.70 8.57
C THR A 371 -25.68 -7.58 9.45
N ASN A 372 -25.22 -6.33 9.24
CA ASN A 372 -25.47 -5.18 10.13
C ASN A 372 -25.02 -5.45 11.57
N GLN A 373 -23.92 -6.19 11.76
CA GLN A 373 -23.38 -6.57 13.07
C GLN A 373 -21.90 -6.27 13.18
N TRP A 374 -21.41 -6.07 14.40
CA TRP A 374 -19.98 -6.09 14.67
C TRP A 374 -19.40 -7.45 14.29
N THR A 375 -18.34 -7.43 13.53
CA THR A 375 -17.69 -8.65 13.03
C THR A 375 -16.27 -8.72 13.60
N PRO A 376 -15.96 -9.78 14.39
CA PRO A 376 -14.63 -9.97 14.96
C PRO A 376 -13.62 -10.46 13.90
N LEU A 377 -12.40 -9.93 13.94
CA LEU A 377 -11.25 -10.45 13.20
C LEU A 377 -10.48 -11.50 14.00
N VAL A 378 -10.53 -11.41 15.33
CA VAL A 378 -9.94 -12.38 16.26
C VAL A 378 -11.10 -13.11 16.96
N LYS A 379 -11.07 -14.46 16.97
CA LYS A 379 -12.04 -15.19 17.77
C LYS A 379 -11.89 -14.75 19.23
N LYS A 380 -12.93 -14.16 19.81
CA LYS A 380 -12.96 -13.90 21.26
C LYS A 380 -12.83 -15.26 21.93
N THR A 381 -11.70 -15.55 22.58
CA THR A 381 -11.62 -16.64 23.55
C THR A 381 -12.67 -16.31 24.62
N GLN A 382 -13.72 -17.13 24.70
CA GLN A 382 -14.67 -17.00 25.82
C GLN A 382 -13.87 -17.08 27.11
N PRO A 383 -14.06 -16.17 28.06
CA PRO A 383 -13.51 -16.35 29.39
C PRO A 383 -14.02 -17.71 29.89
N THR A 384 -13.12 -18.60 30.24
CA THR A 384 -13.46 -19.80 30.99
C THR A 384 -14.16 -19.32 32.25
N THR A 385 -15.49 -19.52 32.31
CA THR A 385 -16.23 -19.37 33.55
C THR A 385 -15.72 -20.49 34.45
N GLU A 386 -14.75 -20.19 35.30
CA GLU A 386 -14.48 -21.02 36.45
C GLU A 386 -15.70 -20.93 37.36
N SER A 387 -16.41 -22.04 37.43
CA SER A 387 -17.51 -22.30 38.37
C SER A 387 -16.95 -22.76 39.71
#